data_e88c16d5250438614f9da23b86549e77
#
_entry.id   e88c16d5250438614f9da23b86549e77
#
_cell.length_a   1.000
_cell.length_b   1.000
_cell.length_c   1.000
_cell.angle_alpha   90.00
_cell.angle_beta   90.00
_cell.angle_gamma   90.00
#
_symmetry.space_group_name_H-M   'P 1'
#
loop_
_entity.id
_entity.type
_entity.pdbx_description
1 polymer ?
#
loop_
_entity_poly.entity_id
_entity_poly.type
_entity_poly.pdbx_seq_one_letter_code
_entity_poly.pdbx_strand_id
1 'polypeptide(L)'
;MKTIDKYLFQALDNYPYSLEETIESLDYAFSYDAKNTMVLCLYGRIQAEQLWNYEEAKSYFQEALAINIHALEVYPYYIQTLILNEDYE
;
A
#
# COMPACT_ATOMS: atom_id res chain seq x y z
N MET A 1 -10.42 -0.07 -19.81
CA MET A 1 -9.82 -0.09 -18.46
C MET A 1 -10.33 -1.31 -17.70
N LYS A 2 -9.44 -2.02 -17.07
CA LYS A 2 -9.81 -3.18 -16.23
C LYS A 2 -10.51 -2.71 -14.96
N THR A 3 -11.43 -3.53 -14.44
CA THR A 3 -12.14 -3.22 -13.20
C THR A 3 -11.21 -2.94 -12.02
N ILE A 4 -10.11 -3.70 -11.92
CA ILE A 4 -9.09 -3.51 -10.88
C ILE A 4 -8.52 -2.10 -10.91
N ASP A 5 -8.25 -1.56 -12.10
CA ASP A 5 -7.68 -0.23 -12.26
C ASP A 5 -8.63 0.84 -11.76
N LYS A 6 -9.94 0.67 -12.00
CA LYS A 6 -10.96 1.61 -11.55
C LYS A 6 -10.94 1.76 -10.03
N TYR A 7 -10.95 0.64 -9.30
CA TYR A 7 -10.97 0.68 -7.84
C TYR A 7 -9.64 1.16 -7.28
N LEU A 8 -8.53 0.79 -7.92
CA LEU A 8 -7.22 1.28 -7.50
C LEU A 8 -7.14 2.81 -7.64
N PHE A 9 -7.60 3.35 -8.77
CA PHE A 9 -7.59 4.80 -8.98
C PHE A 9 -8.54 5.51 -8.02
N GLN A 10 -9.69 4.93 -7.69
CA GLN A 10 -10.58 5.49 -6.67
C GLN A 10 -9.88 5.55 -5.31
N ALA A 11 -9.18 4.49 -4.94
CA ALA A 11 -8.44 4.47 -3.68
C ALA A 11 -7.36 5.55 -3.66
N LEU A 12 -6.60 5.70 -4.74
CA LEU A 12 -5.56 6.71 -4.84
C LEU A 12 -6.13 8.12 -4.79
N ASP A 13 -7.29 8.35 -5.41
CA ASP A 13 -7.96 9.66 -5.41
C ASP A 13 -8.47 10.02 -4.00
N ASN A 14 -8.94 9.05 -3.23
CA ASN A 14 -9.47 9.28 -1.89
C ASN A 14 -8.38 9.39 -0.84
N TYR A 15 -7.24 8.82 -1.08
CA TYR A 15 -6.14 8.81 -0.12
C TYR A 15 -5.37 10.14 -0.18
N PRO A 16 -5.02 10.76 0.94
CA PRO A 16 -5.32 10.41 2.34
C PRO A 16 -6.57 11.06 2.92
N TYR A 17 -7.38 11.70 2.11
CA TYR A 17 -8.47 12.57 2.56
C TYR A 17 -9.65 11.80 3.13
N SER A 18 -9.94 10.62 2.61
CA SER A 18 -11.02 9.77 3.10
C SER A 18 -10.51 8.34 3.27
N LEU A 19 -10.03 8.02 4.47
CA LEU A 19 -9.43 6.72 4.72
C LEU A 19 -10.44 5.58 4.57
N GLU A 20 -11.68 5.78 5.03
CA GLU A 20 -12.71 4.77 4.92
C GLU A 20 -13.01 4.42 3.47
N GLU A 21 -13.21 5.43 2.61
CA GLU A 21 -13.46 5.20 1.19
C GLU A 21 -12.24 4.62 0.48
N THR A 22 -11.05 5.05 0.88
CA THR A 22 -9.80 4.50 0.34
C THR A 22 -9.71 3.01 0.60
N ILE A 23 -9.94 2.59 1.85
CA ILE A 23 -9.86 1.18 2.23
C ILE A 23 -10.93 0.37 1.51
N GLU A 24 -12.15 0.88 1.42
CA GLU A 24 -13.23 0.20 0.71
C GLU A 24 -12.86 -0.07 -0.74
N SER A 25 -12.40 0.97 -1.46
CA SER A 25 -11.99 0.83 -2.86
C SER A 25 -10.79 -0.11 -3.00
N LEU A 26 -9.84 -0.01 -2.07
CA LEU A 26 -8.64 -0.84 -2.09
C LEU A 26 -8.97 -2.31 -1.85
N ASP A 27 -9.93 -2.60 -0.96
CA ASP A 27 -10.37 -3.96 -0.70
C ASP A 27 -11.03 -4.57 -1.94
N TYR A 28 -11.81 -3.79 -2.69
CA TYR A 28 -12.34 -4.24 -3.96
C TYR A 28 -11.22 -4.56 -4.96
N ALA A 29 -10.24 -3.66 -5.08
CA ALA A 29 -9.10 -3.88 -5.97
C ALA A 29 -8.34 -5.15 -5.59
N PHE A 30 -8.11 -5.36 -4.31
CA PHE A 30 -7.43 -6.54 -3.80
C PHE A 30 -8.20 -7.83 -4.11
N SER A 31 -9.53 -7.78 -4.03
CA SER A 31 -10.35 -8.96 -4.31
C SER A 31 -10.26 -9.40 -5.77
N TYR A 32 -9.99 -8.46 -6.69
CA TYR A 32 -9.80 -8.79 -8.10
C TYR A 32 -8.39 -9.28 -8.40
N ASP A 33 -7.39 -8.74 -7.72
CA ASP A 33 -5.99 -9.13 -7.95
C ASP A 33 -5.17 -8.91 -6.69
N ALA A 34 -5.07 -9.96 -5.88
CA ALA A 34 -4.32 -9.93 -4.63
C ALA A 34 -2.80 -9.79 -4.84
N LYS A 35 -2.32 -9.91 -6.08
CA LYS A 35 -0.90 -9.80 -6.42
C LYS A 35 -0.55 -8.47 -7.09
N ASN A 36 -1.45 -7.49 -7.06
CA ASN A 36 -1.17 -6.17 -7.60
C ASN A 36 -0.25 -5.42 -6.64
N THR A 37 0.97 -5.12 -7.10
CA THR A 37 1.97 -4.47 -6.24
C THR A 37 1.57 -3.06 -5.82
N MET A 38 0.84 -2.33 -6.65
CA MET A 38 0.36 -0.99 -6.28
C MET A 38 -0.70 -1.04 -5.19
N VAL A 39 -1.56 -2.07 -5.21
CA VAL A 39 -2.56 -2.28 -4.15
C VAL A 39 -1.84 -2.57 -2.83
N LEU A 40 -0.88 -3.48 -2.86
CA LEU A 40 -0.10 -3.83 -1.66
C LEU A 40 0.71 -2.63 -1.16
N CYS A 41 1.27 -1.83 -2.06
CA CYS A 41 1.99 -0.62 -1.70
C CYS A 41 1.09 0.37 -0.97
N LEU A 42 -0.14 0.58 -1.45
CA LEU A 42 -1.06 1.50 -0.79
C LEU A 42 -1.50 0.99 0.57
N TYR A 43 -1.75 -0.31 0.72
CA TYR A 43 -2.00 -0.90 2.05
C TYR A 43 -0.84 -0.60 3.00
N GLY A 44 0.40 -0.80 2.52
CA GLY A 44 1.59 -0.52 3.34
C GLY A 44 1.67 0.94 3.73
N ARG A 45 1.39 1.85 2.80
CA ARG A 45 1.39 3.29 3.08
C ARG A 45 0.35 3.66 4.14
N ILE A 46 -0.85 3.07 4.07
CA ILE A 46 -1.89 3.31 5.07
C ILE A 46 -1.41 2.87 6.46
N GLN A 47 -0.81 1.70 6.54
CA GLN A 47 -0.30 1.20 7.82
C GLN A 47 0.79 2.11 8.39
N ALA A 48 1.72 2.57 7.56
CA ALA A 48 2.81 3.42 8.01
C ALA A 48 2.36 4.86 8.30
N GLU A 49 1.58 5.45 7.39
CA GLU A 49 1.29 6.88 7.42
C GLU A 49 0.10 7.24 8.30
N GLN A 50 -0.90 6.37 8.37
CA GLN A 50 -2.15 6.65 9.07
C GLN A 50 -2.26 5.91 10.41
N LEU A 51 -1.74 4.70 10.48
CA LEU A 51 -1.90 3.83 11.66
C LEU A 51 -0.59 3.67 12.45
N TRP A 52 0.53 4.14 11.92
CA TRP A 52 1.87 4.03 12.52
C TRP A 52 2.24 2.59 12.86
N ASN A 53 1.71 1.64 12.11
CA ASN A 53 1.97 0.22 12.29
C ASN A 53 3.07 -0.21 11.31
N TYR A 54 4.32 0.07 11.68
CA TYR A 54 5.45 -0.10 10.79
C TYR A 54 5.75 -1.57 10.47
N GLU A 55 5.48 -2.49 11.39
CA GLU A 55 5.69 -3.90 11.14
C GLU A 55 4.75 -4.43 10.05
N GLU A 56 3.46 -4.08 10.12
CA GLU A 56 2.49 -4.43 9.08
C GLU A 56 2.84 -3.77 7.76
N ALA A 57 3.26 -2.50 7.81
CA ALA A 57 3.66 -1.77 6.61
C ALA A 57 4.81 -2.48 5.91
N LYS A 58 5.84 -2.88 6.64
CA LYS A 58 6.98 -3.62 6.08
C LYS A 58 6.54 -4.92 5.42
N SER A 59 5.60 -5.61 6.06
CA SER A 59 5.05 -6.87 5.54
C SER A 59 4.44 -6.69 4.15
N TYR A 60 3.62 -5.64 3.98
CA TYR A 60 3.01 -5.33 2.70
C TYR A 60 4.05 -4.97 1.63
N PHE A 61 5.03 -4.14 1.99
CA PHE A 61 6.07 -3.75 1.04
C PHE A 61 6.93 -4.95 0.63
N GLN A 62 7.28 -5.81 1.57
CA GLN A 62 8.05 -7.02 1.28
C GLN A 62 7.29 -7.97 0.38
N GLU A 63 5.98 -8.13 0.61
CA GLU A 63 5.15 -8.97 -0.25
C GLU A 63 5.09 -8.41 -1.66
N ALA A 64 4.92 -7.09 -1.82
CA ALA A 64 4.91 -6.46 -3.13
C ALA A 64 6.23 -6.69 -3.88
N LEU A 65 7.35 -6.54 -3.19
CA LEU A 65 8.68 -6.76 -3.81
C LEU A 65 8.97 -8.23 -4.07
N ALA A 66 8.39 -9.14 -3.30
CA ALA A 66 8.49 -10.57 -3.58
C ALA A 66 7.75 -10.94 -4.86
N ILE A 67 6.64 -10.24 -5.15
CA ILE A 67 5.89 -10.44 -6.39
C ILE A 67 6.64 -9.85 -7.57
N ASN A 68 7.16 -8.61 -7.42
CA ASN A 68 7.88 -7.94 -8.48
C ASN A 68 8.96 -7.02 -7.88
N ILE A 69 10.21 -7.46 -7.94
CA ILE A 69 11.34 -6.70 -7.41
C ILE A 69 11.55 -5.37 -8.17
N HIS A 70 10.97 -5.24 -9.36
CA HIS A 70 11.06 -4.02 -10.16
C HIS A 70 9.88 -3.07 -9.93
N ALA A 71 9.06 -3.31 -8.92
CA ALA A 71 7.99 -2.39 -8.54
C ALA A 71 8.60 -1.16 -7.85
N LEU A 72 9.14 -0.26 -8.64
CA LEU A 72 9.94 0.88 -8.16
C LEU A 72 9.17 1.81 -7.24
N GLU A 73 7.84 1.88 -7.39
CA GLU A 73 6.98 2.72 -6.55
C GLU A 73 6.99 2.31 -5.09
N VAL A 74 7.38 1.08 -4.78
CA VAL A 74 7.39 0.56 -3.40
C VAL A 74 8.58 1.06 -2.60
N TYR A 75 9.76 1.20 -3.25
CA TYR A 75 11.02 1.43 -2.55
C TYR A 75 11.04 2.70 -1.70
N PRO A 76 10.60 3.88 -2.19
CA PRO A 76 10.65 5.08 -1.35
C PRO A 76 9.86 4.92 -0.05
N TYR A 77 8.68 4.32 -0.12
CA TYR A 77 7.83 4.11 1.06
C TYR A 77 8.41 3.08 2.01
N TYR A 78 8.98 2.02 1.45
CA TYR A 78 9.62 0.97 2.24
C TYR A 78 10.82 1.52 2.99
N ILE A 79 11.69 2.26 2.30
CA ILE A 79 12.88 2.86 2.91
C ILE A 79 12.47 3.82 4.03
N GLN A 80 11.49 4.68 3.78
CA GLN A 80 10.99 5.61 4.80
C GLN A 80 10.47 4.87 6.02
N THR A 81 9.74 3.79 5.81
CA THR A 81 9.18 2.97 6.89
C THR A 81 10.30 2.34 7.72
N LEU A 82 11.33 1.83 7.09
CA LEU A 82 12.48 1.27 7.80
C LEU A 82 13.17 2.29 8.67
N ILE A 83 13.35 3.51 8.16
CA ILE A 83 13.98 4.60 8.92
C ILE A 83 13.13 4.97 10.14
N LEU A 84 11.83 5.14 9.95
CA LEU A 84 10.91 5.50 11.03
C LEU A 84 10.84 4.40 12.09
N ASN A 85 10.86 3.14 11.67
CA ASN A 85 10.80 2.02 12.60
C ASN A 85 12.06 1.95 13.48
N GLU A 86 13.21 2.26 12.92
CA GLU A 86 14.45 2.30 13.67
C GLU A 86 14.46 3.41 14.72
N ASP A 87 13.84 4.56 14.40
CA ASP A 87 13.79 5.69 15.31
C ASP A 87 12.99 5.39 16.59
N TYR A 88 12.16 4.35 16.56
CA TYR A 88 11.34 3.96 17.71
C TYR A 88 11.93 2.81 18.52
N GLU A 89 13.06 2.30 18.08
CA GLU A 89 13.78 1.29 18.84
C GLU A 89 14.83 1.96 19.73
#